data_f548935d22322152c0a0d053dda5a275
#
_entry.id   f548935d22322152c0a0d053dda5a275
#
_cell.length_a   1.000
_cell.length_b   1.000
_cell.length_c   1.000
_cell.angle_alpha   90.00
_cell.angle_beta   90.00
_cell.angle_gamma   90.00
#
_symmetry.space_group_name_H-M   'P 1'
#
loop_
_entity.id
_entity.type
_entity.pdbx_description
1 polymer ?
#
loop_
_entity_poly.entity_id
_entity_poly.type
_entity_poly.pdbx_seq_one_letter_code
_entity_poly.pdbx_strand_id
1 'polypeptide(L)'
;MTGTLYIVATPIGNLEDITLRAIRILKEADLIAAEDTRHTRHLLDRYQIETQLTSYHDHNKEEKAPVLVARMLEGKSVALVSDAGTPGISDPGYFLINLAIDQQIPVVPIPGATAAIAALSISGLPTDNFVFEGFLPAKHTARQKRLQELTNEKRTVIFYEAPHKIIAAVEDMLDVLGDRLAVVTRELTKIHEETIRGTLSEVLARLKQGTIKGEFTIILHGASAEPLKKDIDTGEYLKTLMLHRGLSKKEAISVAAEELGLPKKEVYKESLKI
;
A
#
# COMPACT_ATOMS: atom_id res chain seq x y z
N MET A 1 11.41 12.12 35.72
CA MET A 1 11.12 12.34 34.28
C MET A 1 10.42 11.08 33.80
N THR A 2 9.40 11.20 32.98
CA THR A 2 8.75 10.06 32.34
C THR A 2 9.69 9.43 31.32
N GLY A 3 9.54 8.13 31.07
CA GLY A 3 10.19 7.45 29.96
C GLY A 3 9.63 7.88 28.60
N THR A 4 10.00 7.17 27.54
CA THR A 4 9.61 7.48 26.16
C THR A 4 9.05 6.23 25.48
N LEU A 5 7.98 6.40 24.69
CA LEU A 5 7.52 5.39 23.75
C LEU A 5 8.17 5.62 22.39
N TYR A 6 9.00 4.69 21.94
CA TYR A 6 9.57 4.69 20.59
C TYR A 6 8.76 3.80 19.66
N ILE A 7 8.31 4.37 18.55
CA ILE A 7 7.63 3.62 17.48
C ILE A 7 8.69 3.24 16.46
N VAL A 8 9.14 2.00 16.48
CA VAL A 8 10.32 1.57 15.71
C VAL A 8 9.92 0.76 14.51
N ALA A 9 10.14 1.31 13.32
CA ALA A 9 9.92 0.57 12.08
C ALA A 9 10.94 -0.58 11.94
N THR A 10 10.45 -1.75 11.56
CA THR A 10 11.22 -2.98 11.31
C THR A 10 11.29 -3.30 9.82
N PRO A 11 12.24 -4.13 9.37
CA PRO A 11 12.32 -4.58 7.98
C PRO A 11 11.03 -5.25 7.51
N ILE A 12 10.72 -5.09 6.21
CA ILE A 12 9.56 -5.73 5.58
C ILE A 12 9.89 -7.03 4.82
N GLY A 13 11.13 -7.49 4.94
CA GLY A 13 11.58 -8.72 4.28
C GLY A 13 13.10 -8.86 4.23
N ASN A 14 13.84 -7.78 4.10
CA ASN A 14 15.30 -7.76 4.12
C ASN A 14 15.82 -7.13 5.40
N LEU A 15 16.54 -7.88 6.21
CA LEU A 15 17.06 -7.40 7.51
C LEU A 15 17.98 -6.18 7.36
N GLU A 16 18.61 -5.98 6.20
CA GLU A 16 19.47 -4.81 5.94
C GLU A 16 18.70 -3.48 5.81
N ASP A 17 17.38 -3.53 5.67
CA ASP A 17 16.52 -2.34 5.61
C ASP A 17 16.29 -1.70 6.99
N ILE A 18 16.81 -2.28 8.06
CA ILE A 18 16.75 -1.66 9.38
C ILE A 18 17.71 -0.45 9.46
N THR A 19 17.25 0.63 10.06
CA THR A 19 18.09 1.81 10.21
C THR A 19 19.06 1.68 11.40
N LEU A 20 20.23 2.32 11.30
CA LEU A 20 21.19 2.40 12.40
C LEU A 20 20.56 2.99 13.67
N ARG A 21 19.65 3.97 13.52
CA ARG A 21 18.92 4.57 14.64
C ARG A 21 17.97 3.56 15.28
N ALA A 22 17.28 2.73 14.50
CA ALA A 22 16.41 1.67 15.03
C ALA A 22 17.22 0.67 15.87
N ILE A 23 18.35 0.17 15.34
CA ILE A 23 19.25 -0.73 16.09
C ILE A 23 19.69 -0.11 17.41
N ARG A 24 20.12 1.14 17.40
CA ARG A 24 20.57 1.85 18.61
C ARG A 24 19.42 1.98 19.62
N ILE A 25 18.25 2.42 19.21
CA ILE A 25 17.08 2.58 20.09
C ILE A 25 16.64 1.23 20.68
N LEU A 26 16.62 0.16 19.87
CA LEU A 26 16.28 -1.17 20.35
C LEU A 26 17.27 -1.70 21.40
N LYS A 27 18.56 -1.29 21.32
CA LYS A 27 19.59 -1.60 22.35
C LYS A 27 19.46 -0.77 23.62
N GLU A 28 19.06 0.50 23.48
CA GLU A 28 18.97 1.47 24.59
C GLU A 28 17.66 1.41 25.36
N ALA A 29 16.57 0.91 24.75
CA ALA A 29 15.27 0.80 25.39
C ALA A 29 15.29 -0.19 26.58
N ASP A 30 14.53 0.12 27.63
CA ASP A 30 14.39 -0.78 28.79
C ASP A 30 13.56 -2.02 28.47
N LEU A 31 12.64 -1.93 27.47
CA LEU A 31 11.74 -2.99 27.08
C LEU A 31 11.35 -2.84 25.60
N ILE A 32 11.25 -3.95 24.91
CA ILE A 32 10.67 -4.02 23.55
C ILE A 32 9.31 -4.69 23.64
N ALA A 33 8.25 -3.99 23.20
CA ALA A 33 6.91 -4.51 23.02
C ALA A 33 6.74 -4.96 21.56
N ALA A 34 6.54 -6.24 21.32
CA ALA A 34 6.52 -6.86 20.00
C ALA A 34 5.21 -7.59 19.72
N GLU A 35 4.74 -7.56 18.48
CA GLU A 35 3.53 -8.25 18.03
C GLU A 35 3.72 -9.78 18.15
N ASP A 36 4.71 -10.36 17.47
CA ASP A 36 5.18 -11.73 17.72
C ASP A 36 6.63 -11.68 18.23
N THR A 37 6.83 -12.06 19.50
CA THR A 37 8.15 -12.07 20.14
C THR A 37 9.11 -13.07 19.50
N ARG A 38 8.61 -14.15 18.87
CA ARG A 38 9.42 -15.16 18.19
C ARG A 38 9.96 -14.59 16.88
N HIS A 39 9.11 -13.89 16.12
CA HIS A 39 9.51 -13.21 14.89
C HIS A 39 10.54 -12.12 15.18
N THR A 40 10.23 -11.25 16.11
CA THR A 40 11.13 -10.15 16.53
C THR A 40 12.47 -10.68 17.03
N ARG A 41 12.52 -11.83 17.72
CA ARG A 41 13.76 -12.42 18.23
C ARG A 41 14.79 -12.63 17.12
N HIS A 42 14.39 -13.08 15.93
CA HIS A 42 15.32 -13.26 14.80
C HIS A 42 16.02 -11.96 14.38
N LEU A 43 15.28 -10.84 14.39
CA LEU A 43 15.84 -9.52 14.13
C LEU A 43 16.83 -9.13 15.22
N LEU A 44 16.46 -9.29 16.50
CA LEU A 44 17.30 -8.92 17.63
C LEU A 44 18.60 -9.73 17.67
N ASP A 45 18.53 -11.03 17.44
CA ASP A 45 19.68 -11.94 17.41
C ASP A 45 20.65 -11.54 16.28
N ARG A 46 20.15 -11.19 15.09
CA ARG A 46 20.97 -10.73 13.97
C ARG A 46 21.81 -9.51 14.29
N TYR A 47 21.29 -8.59 15.11
CA TYR A 47 21.96 -7.33 15.48
C TYR A 47 22.50 -7.31 16.91
N GLN A 48 22.53 -8.48 17.59
CA GLN A 48 23.04 -8.63 18.95
C GLN A 48 22.37 -7.63 19.91
N ILE A 49 21.05 -7.65 19.93
CA ILE A 49 20.21 -6.84 20.80
C ILE A 49 19.65 -7.74 21.89
N GLU A 50 20.04 -7.48 23.15
CA GLU A 50 19.71 -8.30 24.32
C GLU A 50 18.52 -7.74 25.12
N THR A 51 17.93 -6.64 24.68
CA THR A 51 16.83 -5.97 25.35
C THR A 51 15.65 -6.91 25.57
N GLN A 52 15.03 -6.84 26.74
CA GLN A 52 13.92 -7.69 27.14
C GLN A 52 12.73 -7.51 26.19
N LEU A 53 12.12 -8.61 25.77
CA LEU A 53 10.89 -8.65 24.96
C LEU A 53 9.65 -8.89 25.81
N THR A 54 8.55 -8.25 25.44
CA THR A 54 7.19 -8.59 25.88
C THR A 54 6.24 -8.62 24.68
N SER A 55 5.20 -9.47 24.73
CA SER A 55 4.18 -9.50 23.68
C SER A 55 3.22 -8.32 23.81
N TYR A 56 2.87 -7.70 22.67
CA TYR A 56 1.85 -6.68 22.55
C TYR A 56 1.13 -6.80 21.19
N HIS A 57 -0.07 -7.34 21.17
CA HIS A 57 -0.86 -7.63 19.97
C HIS A 57 -2.33 -7.34 20.21
N ASP A 58 -3.18 -7.40 19.19
CA ASP A 58 -4.60 -7.05 19.27
C ASP A 58 -5.39 -7.81 20.35
N HIS A 59 -5.02 -9.05 20.64
CA HIS A 59 -5.71 -9.87 21.63
C HIS A 59 -5.33 -9.58 23.08
N ASN A 60 -4.21 -8.87 23.34
CA ASN A 60 -3.78 -8.54 24.70
C ASN A 60 -3.58 -7.04 24.95
N LYS A 61 -3.84 -6.18 23.97
CA LYS A 61 -3.56 -4.74 24.05
C LYS A 61 -4.23 -4.04 25.22
N GLU A 62 -5.47 -4.42 25.56
CA GLU A 62 -6.22 -3.80 26.66
C GLU A 62 -5.61 -4.10 28.02
N GLU A 63 -5.06 -5.30 28.21
CA GLU A 63 -4.36 -5.72 29.43
C GLU A 63 -2.94 -5.15 29.49
N LYS A 64 -2.21 -5.22 28.36
CA LYS A 64 -0.78 -4.88 28.31
C LYS A 64 -0.49 -3.41 28.24
N ALA A 65 -1.30 -2.61 27.53
CA ALA A 65 -1.01 -1.19 27.35
C ALA A 65 -0.96 -0.41 28.68
N PRO A 66 -1.88 -0.59 29.65
CA PRO A 66 -1.78 0.06 30.94
C PRO A 66 -0.48 -0.29 31.70
N VAL A 67 -0.02 -1.54 31.61
CA VAL A 67 1.22 -2.00 32.24
C VAL A 67 2.46 -1.32 31.62
N LEU A 68 2.47 -1.20 30.27
CA LEU A 68 3.55 -0.51 29.57
C LEU A 68 3.57 0.99 29.90
N VAL A 69 2.40 1.62 29.97
CA VAL A 69 2.27 3.02 30.35
C VAL A 69 2.75 3.25 31.79
N ALA A 70 2.39 2.39 32.74
CA ALA A 70 2.85 2.50 34.11
C ALA A 70 4.40 2.48 34.19
N ARG A 71 5.05 1.56 33.46
CA ARG A 71 6.52 1.52 33.37
C ARG A 71 7.12 2.79 32.77
N MET A 72 6.47 3.37 31.76
CA MET A 72 6.95 4.63 31.18
C MET A 72 6.77 5.81 32.15
N LEU A 73 5.71 5.83 32.96
CA LEU A 73 5.53 6.82 34.02
C LEU A 73 6.61 6.69 35.12
N GLU A 74 7.14 5.49 35.34
CA GLU A 74 8.27 5.23 36.24
C GLU A 74 9.65 5.61 35.62
N GLY A 75 9.66 6.18 34.41
CA GLY A 75 10.87 6.65 33.73
C GLY A 75 11.51 5.62 32.79
N LYS A 76 10.89 4.46 32.57
CA LYS A 76 11.38 3.42 31.67
C LYS A 76 10.99 3.70 30.22
N SER A 77 11.91 3.51 29.28
CA SER A 77 11.64 3.63 27.84
C SER A 77 11.12 2.31 27.25
N VAL A 78 10.15 2.41 26.36
CA VAL A 78 9.57 1.26 25.65
C VAL A 78 9.72 1.46 24.16
N ALA A 79 10.25 0.46 23.45
CA ALA A 79 10.24 0.41 21.99
C ALA A 79 9.08 -0.51 21.53
N LEU A 80 8.15 0.03 20.76
CA LEU A 80 7.09 -0.73 20.10
C LEU A 80 7.57 -1.13 18.71
N VAL A 81 7.46 -2.42 18.38
CA VAL A 81 7.72 -2.98 17.05
C VAL A 81 6.56 -3.84 16.58
N SER A 82 6.31 -3.88 15.27
CA SER A 82 5.43 -4.85 14.62
C SER A 82 6.26 -5.95 13.94
N ASP A 83 5.61 -6.95 13.41
CA ASP A 83 6.28 -8.05 12.70
C ASP A 83 7.01 -7.56 11.44
N ALA A 84 6.44 -6.54 10.76
CA ALA A 84 7.05 -5.93 9.59
C ALA A 84 6.59 -4.48 9.41
N GLY A 85 7.49 -3.57 9.06
CA GLY A 85 7.15 -2.19 8.75
C GLY A 85 6.98 -1.29 9.96
N THR A 86 6.08 -0.32 9.89
CA THR A 86 5.89 0.73 10.88
C THR A 86 4.71 0.42 11.80
N PRO A 87 4.93 0.25 13.12
CA PRO A 87 3.86 -0.05 14.07
C PRO A 87 2.74 1.00 14.05
N GLY A 88 1.49 0.54 14.18
CA GLY A 88 0.30 1.39 14.13
C GLY A 88 -0.24 1.64 12.71
N ILE A 89 0.43 1.12 11.69
CA ILE A 89 -0.04 1.19 10.29
C ILE A 89 -0.47 -0.22 9.85
N SER A 90 -1.75 -0.50 9.96
CA SER A 90 -2.37 -1.85 9.81
C SER A 90 -1.93 -2.88 10.87
N ASP A 91 -1.34 -2.42 11.96
CA ASP A 91 -0.79 -3.23 13.04
C ASP A 91 -1.27 -2.73 14.42
N PRO A 92 -1.19 -3.55 15.49
CA PRO A 92 -1.57 -3.15 16.84
C PRO A 92 -0.59 -2.13 17.43
N GLY A 93 -0.87 -0.86 17.33
CA GLY A 93 -0.02 0.20 17.89
C GLY A 93 -0.86 1.39 18.34
N TYR A 94 -1.93 1.65 17.60
CA TYR A 94 -2.80 2.80 17.80
C TYR A 94 -3.28 2.96 19.26
N PHE A 95 -3.69 1.86 19.92
CA PHE A 95 -4.20 1.89 21.27
C PHE A 95 -3.14 2.34 22.29
N LEU A 96 -1.92 1.77 22.23
CA LEU A 96 -0.82 2.13 23.13
C LEU A 96 -0.34 3.58 22.89
N ILE A 97 -0.27 3.98 21.61
CA ILE A 97 0.14 5.34 21.22
C ILE A 97 -0.82 6.37 21.83
N ASN A 98 -2.15 6.18 21.69
CA ASN A 98 -3.12 7.10 22.27
C ASN A 98 -3.03 7.14 23.79
N LEU A 99 -2.96 5.98 24.44
CA LEU A 99 -2.85 5.91 25.89
C LEU A 99 -1.57 6.61 26.41
N ALA A 100 -0.46 6.51 25.70
CA ALA A 100 0.78 7.22 26.04
C ALA A 100 0.62 8.74 25.87
N ILE A 101 -0.02 9.18 24.77
CA ILE A 101 -0.32 10.60 24.53
C ILE A 101 -1.21 11.18 25.62
N ASP A 102 -2.27 10.48 25.99
CA ASP A 102 -3.20 10.90 27.05
C ASP A 102 -2.51 11.06 28.41
N GLN A 103 -1.48 10.27 28.67
CA GLN A 103 -0.62 10.35 29.87
C GLN A 103 0.59 11.29 29.72
N GLN A 104 0.64 12.08 28.63
CA GLN A 104 1.73 13.02 28.34
C GLN A 104 3.14 12.37 28.26
N ILE A 105 3.18 11.09 27.93
CA ILE A 105 4.42 10.36 27.68
C ILE A 105 4.94 10.75 26.28
N PRO A 106 6.23 11.13 26.12
CA PRO A 106 6.79 11.41 24.81
C PRO A 106 6.68 10.20 23.88
N VAL A 107 6.11 10.39 22.68
CA VAL A 107 6.04 9.38 21.63
C VAL A 107 6.97 9.81 20.48
N VAL A 108 7.96 8.99 20.18
CA VAL A 108 9.03 9.32 19.23
C VAL A 108 9.05 8.33 18.08
N PRO A 109 8.81 8.75 16.83
CA PRO A 109 8.92 7.88 15.67
C PRO A 109 10.38 7.60 15.31
N ILE A 110 10.68 6.34 15.00
CA ILE A 110 11.95 5.91 14.43
C ILE A 110 11.66 5.44 13.00
N PRO A 111 11.89 6.29 11.99
CA PRO A 111 11.57 6.00 10.60
C PRO A 111 12.29 4.76 10.09
N GLY A 112 11.64 4.07 9.15
CA GLY A 112 12.21 2.90 8.50
C GLY A 112 11.34 2.39 7.36
N ALA A 113 11.41 1.09 7.07
CA ALA A 113 10.72 0.46 5.98
C ALA A 113 9.18 0.51 6.12
N THR A 114 8.51 0.67 4.98
CA THR A 114 7.05 0.53 4.85
C THR A 114 6.70 0.06 3.44
N ALA A 115 5.98 -1.04 3.33
CA ALA A 115 5.64 -1.64 2.04
C ALA A 115 4.80 -0.71 1.17
N ALA A 116 3.88 0.08 1.76
CA ALA A 116 3.04 1.03 1.04
C ALA A 116 3.87 2.08 0.28
N ILE A 117 4.85 2.70 0.95
CA ILE A 117 5.69 3.74 0.34
C ILE A 117 6.72 3.13 -0.61
N ALA A 118 7.31 1.99 -0.26
CA ALA A 118 8.22 1.27 -1.15
C ALA A 118 7.54 0.88 -2.46
N ALA A 119 6.33 0.29 -2.40
CA ALA A 119 5.54 -0.06 -3.57
C ALA A 119 5.13 1.18 -4.39
N LEU A 120 4.67 2.25 -3.74
CA LEU A 120 4.27 3.49 -4.40
C LEU A 120 5.44 4.11 -5.16
N SER A 121 6.64 4.15 -4.56
CA SER A 121 7.83 4.78 -5.16
C SER A 121 8.29 4.13 -6.47
N ILE A 122 7.98 2.84 -6.67
CA ILE A 122 8.33 2.08 -7.88
C ILE A 122 7.14 1.84 -8.81
N SER A 123 5.95 2.31 -8.45
CA SER A 123 4.71 2.01 -9.19
C SER A 123 4.67 2.67 -10.58
N GLY A 124 5.20 3.89 -10.70
CA GLY A 124 5.03 4.72 -11.90
C GLY A 124 3.64 5.39 -11.97
N LEU A 125 2.81 5.28 -10.91
CA LEU A 125 1.54 5.99 -10.77
C LEU A 125 1.76 7.33 -10.05
N PRO A 126 0.79 8.28 -10.12
CA PRO A 126 0.90 9.58 -9.42
C PRO A 126 1.15 9.42 -7.93
N THR A 127 2.15 10.12 -7.39
CA THR A 127 2.60 10.01 -6.00
C THR A 127 2.37 11.26 -5.16
N ASP A 128 1.96 12.35 -5.79
CA ASP A 128 1.72 13.65 -5.16
C ASP A 128 0.57 13.63 -4.15
N ASN A 129 -0.47 12.82 -4.44
CA ASN A 129 -1.62 12.63 -3.56
C ASN A 129 -2.05 11.15 -3.60
N PHE A 130 -2.10 10.49 -2.46
CA PHE A 130 -2.53 9.10 -2.37
C PHE A 130 -3.36 8.83 -1.11
N VAL A 131 -4.08 7.71 -1.13
CA VAL A 131 -4.86 7.18 -0.01
C VAL A 131 -4.34 5.81 0.34
N PHE A 132 -4.11 5.55 1.61
CA PHE A 132 -3.80 4.22 2.13
C PHE A 132 -5.05 3.62 2.76
N GLU A 133 -5.54 2.53 2.21
CA GLU A 133 -6.75 1.82 2.64
C GLU A 133 -6.46 0.62 3.53
N GLY A 134 -5.22 0.15 3.57
CA GLY A 134 -4.88 -1.08 4.29
C GLY A 134 -5.51 -2.32 3.66
N PHE A 135 -5.99 -3.26 4.49
CA PHE A 135 -6.61 -4.50 4.02
C PHE A 135 -8.10 -4.32 3.73
N LEU A 136 -8.53 -4.82 2.58
CA LEU A 136 -9.96 -4.87 2.26
C LEU A 136 -10.71 -5.89 3.12
N PRO A 137 -12.02 -5.68 3.39
CA PRO A 137 -12.84 -6.63 4.11
C PRO A 137 -12.81 -8.03 3.48
N ALA A 138 -12.69 -9.07 4.30
CA ALA A 138 -12.63 -10.46 3.82
C ALA A 138 -13.96 -10.92 3.16
N LYS A 139 -15.11 -10.43 3.67
CA LYS A 139 -16.43 -10.78 3.13
C LYS A 139 -16.68 -10.01 1.83
N HIS A 140 -17.04 -10.72 0.77
CA HIS A 140 -17.31 -10.17 -0.58
C HIS A 140 -18.24 -8.94 -0.55
N THR A 141 -19.39 -9.03 0.10
CA THR A 141 -20.37 -7.91 0.14
C THR A 141 -19.82 -6.67 0.86
N ALA A 142 -19.05 -6.85 1.93
CA ALA A 142 -18.43 -5.73 2.65
C ALA A 142 -17.27 -5.13 1.83
N ARG A 143 -16.50 -5.96 1.12
CA ARG A 143 -15.43 -5.54 0.22
C ARG A 143 -15.98 -4.73 -0.95
N GLN A 144 -17.04 -5.22 -1.61
CA GLN A 144 -17.70 -4.47 -2.69
C GLN A 144 -18.24 -3.13 -2.20
N LYS A 145 -18.89 -3.09 -1.01
CA LYS A 145 -19.36 -1.82 -0.43
C LYS A 145 -18.20 -0.85 -0.21
N ARG A 146 -17.06 -1.31 0.33
CA ARG A 146 -15.89 -0.44 0.51
C ARG A 146 -15.33 0.05 -0.82
N LEU A 147 -15.26 -0.80 -1.82
CA LEU A 147 -14.82 -0.42 -3.16
C LEU A 147 -15.76 0.59 -3.81
N GLN A 148 -17.09 0.47 -3.61
CA GLN A 148 -18.06 1.46 -4.10
C GLN A 148 -17.81 2.87 -3.55
N GLU A 149 -17.38 3.00 -2.29
CA GLU A 149 -16.99 4.29 -1.69
C GLU A 149 -15.77 4.92 -2.39
N LEU A 150 -14.93 4.11 -3.04
CA LEU A 150 -13.73 4.53 -3.76
C LEU A 150 -13.94 4.73 -5.28
N THR A 151 -15.17 4.56 -5.79
CA THR A 151 -15.46 4.68 -7.22
C THR A 151 -15.04 6.05 -7.79
N ASN A 152 -15.21 7.11 -7.01
CA ASN A 152 -14.89 8.47 -7.41
C ASN A 152 -13.56 8.99 -6.84
N GLU A 153 -12.77 8.14 -6.16
CA GLU A 153 -11.49 8.55 -5.61
C GLU A 153 -10.48 8.81 -6.75
N LYS A 154 -10.00 10.05 -6.84
CA LYS A 154 -9.10 10.50 -7.91
C LYS A 154 -7.62 10.31 -7.59
N ARG A 155 -7.29 10.16 -6.31
CA ARG A 155 -5.91 9.94 -5.86
C ARG A 155 -5.51 8.49 -6.09
N THR A 156 -4.23 8.22 -6.16
CA THR A 156 -3.69 6.86 -6.12
C THR A 156 -4.11 6.18 -4.81
N VAL A 157 -4.59 4.93 -4.89
CA VAL A 157 -5.04 4.18 -3.71
C VAL A 157 -4.13 2.97 -3.50
N ILE A 158 -3.72 2.77 -2.25
CA ILE A 158 -2.82 1.70 -1.85
C ILE A 158 -3.55 0.74 -0.93
N PHE A 159 -3.44 -0.57 -1.23
CA PHE A 159 -4.01 -1.64 -0.41
C PHE A 159 -2.92 -2.64 -0.05
N TYR A 160 -3.05 -3.25 1.12
CA TYR A 160 -2.37 -4.50 1.46
C TYR A 160 -3.31 -5.67 1.19
N GLU A 161 -2.77 -6.82 0.77
CA GLU A 161 -3.60 -8.00 0.60
C GLU A 161 -2.85 -9.30 0.87
N ALA A 162 -3.57 -10.25 1.46
CA ALA A 162 -3.06 -11.57 1.75
C ALA A 162 -3.14 -12.49 0.51
N PRO A 163 -2.23 -13.48 0.37
CA PRO A 163 -2.16 -14.32 -0.82
C PRO A 163 -3.47 -15.06 -1.10
N HIS A 164 -4.16 -15.54 -0.10
CA HIS A 164 -5.41 -16.29 -0.27
C HIS A 164 -6.61 -15.40 -0.67
N LYS A 165 -6.47 -14.06 -0.69
CA LYS A 165 -7.53 -13.11 -1.04
C LYS A 165 -7.24 -12.30 -2.28
N ILE A 166 -5.97 -12.21 -2.74
CA ILE A 166 -5.54 -11.30 -3.80
C ILE A 166 -6.37 -11.43 -5.08
N ILE A 167 -6.65 -12.65 -5.55
CA ILE A 167 -7.44 -12.88 -6.76
C ILE A 167 -8.84 -12.29 -6.59
N ALA A 168 -9.55 -12.66 -5.52
CA ALA A 168 -10.90 -12.18 -5.27
C ALA A 168 -10.95 -10.65 -5.03
N ALA A 169 -9.90 -10.06 -4.45
CA ALA A 169 -9.81 -8.63 -4.26
C ALA A 169 -9.66 -7.90 -5.61
N VAL A 170 -8.79 -8.38 -6.49
CA VAL A 170 -8.56 -7.78 -7.82
C VAL A 170 -9.79 -7.99 -8.74
N GLU A 171 -10.48 -9.13 -8.65
CA GLU A 171 -11.76 -9.36 -9.34
C GLU A 171 -12.82 -8.34 -8.91
N ASP A 172 -13.02 -8.15 -7.61
CA ASP A 172 -13.98 -7.16 -7.12
C ASP A 172 -13.56 -5.71 -7.46
N MET A 173 -12.26 -5.40 -7.46
CA MET A 173 -11.78 -4.09 -7.91
C MET A 173 -12.12 -3.85 -9.38
N LEU A 174 -11.91 -4.85 -10.25
CA LEU A 174 -12.23 -4.76 -11.67
C LEU A 174 -13.73 -4.55 -11.89
N ASP A 175 -14.57 -5.32 -11.18
CA ASP A 175 -16.02 -5.25 -11.30
C ASP A 175 -16.60 -3.91 -10.84
N VAL A 176 -16.10 -3.37 -9.72
CA VAL A 176 -16.68 -2.17 -9.09
C VAL A 176 -16.04 -0.88 -9.58
N LEU A 177 -14.71 -0.87 -9.77
CA LEU A 177 -13.95 0.34 -10.09
C LEU A 177 -13.64 0.49 -11.59
N GLY A 178 -13.92 -0.56 -12.39
CA GLY A 178 -13.54 -0.64 -13.80
C GLY A 178 -12.06 -0.98 -14.00
N ASP A 179 -11.66 -1.07 -15.27
CA ASP A 179 -10.32 -1.54 -15.66
C ASP A 179 -9.26 -0.43 -15.57
N ARG A 180 -8.97 0.00 -14.34
CA ARG A 180 -7.96 1.03 -14.04
C ARG A 180 -6.55 0.47 -14.13
N LEU A 181 -5.56 1.36 -14.33
CA LEU A 181 -4.15 1.01 -14.16
C LEU A 181 -3.88 0.60 -12.72
N ALA A 182 -3.16 -0.49 -12.58
CA ALA A 182 -2.79 -1.04 -11.28
C ALA A 182 -1.35 -1.56 -11.31
N VAL A 183 -0.71 -1.53 -10.16
CA VAL A 183 0.57 -2.15 -9.91
C VAL A 183 0.43 -3.05 -8.70
N VAL A 184 0.80 -4.31 -8.85
CA VAL A 184 0.83 -5.26 -7.75
C VAL A 184 2.27 -5.64 -7.49
N THR A 185 2.74 -5.37 -6.29
CA THR A 185 4.04 -5.84 -5.81
C THR A 185 3.84 -7.04 -4.90
N ARG A 186 4.72 -8.01 -5.00
CA ARG A 186 4.75 -9.22 -4.17
C ARG A 186 6.11 -9.37 -3.54
N GLU A 187 6.16 -9.75 -2.26
CA GLU A 187 7.40 -10.07 -1.54
C GLU A 187 8.48 -8.99 -1.65
N LEU A 188 8.10 -7.72 -1.53
CA LEU A 188 9.03 -6.58 -1.59
C LEU A 188 10.22 -6.80 -0.67
N THR A 189 11.41 -6.49 -1.15
CA THR A 189 12.73 -6.64 -0.51
C THR A 189 13.19 -8.09 -0.27
N LYS A 190 12.34 -9.10 -0.58
CA LYS A 190 12.64 -10.52 -0.41
C LYS A 190 13.21 -11.13 -1.70
N ILE A 191 13.72 -12.37 -1.60
CA ILE A 191 14.36 -13.08 -2.74
C ILE A 191 13.42 -13.25 -3.93
N HIS A 192 12.11 -13.37 -3.68
CA HIS A 192 11.09 -13.57 -4.71
C HIS A 192 10.28 -12.30 -4.98
N GLU A 193 10.93 -11.13 -4.86
CA GLU A 193 10.31 -9.85 -5.19
C GLU A 193 9.83 -9.84 -6.64
N GLU A 194 8.59 -9.42 -6.84
CA GLU A 194 7.97 -9.31 -8.14
C GLU A 194 7.10 -8.06 -8.23
N THR A 195 7.10 -7.41 -9.38
CA THR A 195 6.22 -6.28 -9.66
C THR A 195 5.48 -6.50 -10.97
N ILE A 196 4.15 -6.53 -10.90
CA ILE A 196 3.24 -6.68 -12.04
C ILE A 196 2.59 -5.33 -12.31
N ARG A 197 2.69 -4.82 -13.54
CA ARG A 197 2.08 -3.56 -13.98
C ARG A 197 1.13 -3.81 -15.14
N GLY A 198 0.03 -3.07 -15.20
CA GLY A 198 -0.96 -3.14 -16.28
C GLY A 198 -2.31 -2.60 -15.83
N THR A 199 -3.36 -2.89 -16.58
CA THR A 199 -4.73 -2.69 -16.12
C THR A 199 -5.12 -3.78 -15.12
N LEU A 200 -6.18 -3.59 -14.35
CA LEU A 200 -6.67 -4.62 -13.41
C LEU A 200 -6.91 -5.96 -14.09
N SER A 201 -7.44 -5.96 -15.33
CA SER A 201 -7.66 -7.18 -16.12
C SER A 201 -6.35 -7.88 -16.49
N GLU A 202 -5.32 -7.14 -16.89
CA GLU A 202 -4.01 -7.67 -17.24
C GLU A 202 -3.28 -8.22 -16.00
N VAL A 203 -3.35 -7.47 -14.88
CA VAL A 203 -2.80 -7.89 -13.58
C VAL A 203 -3.49 -9.17 -13.10
N LEU A 204 -4.82 -9.23 -13.17
CA LEU A 204 -5.59 -10.42 -12.81
C LEU A 204 -5.19 -11.65 -13.63
N ALA A 205 -5.04 -11.48 -14.95
CA ALA A 205 -4.63 -12.56 -15.83
C ALA A 205 -3.23 -13.11 -15.46
N ARG A 206 -2.28 -12.25 -15.13
CA ARG A 206 -0.94 -12.66 -14.67
C ARG A 206 -0.97 -13.33 -13.30
N LEU A 207 -1.72 -12.78 -12.35
CA LEU A 207 -1.86 -13.39 -11.02
C LEU A 207 -2.45 -14.80 -11.11
N LYS A 208 -3.46 -15.04 -11.97
CA LYS A 208 -4.04 -16.39 -12.17
C LYS A 208 -3.08 -17.42 -12.77
N GLN A 209 -2.04 -16.97 -13.47
CA GLN A 209 -1.02 -17.85 -14.05
C GLN A 209 0.20 -18.05 -13.13
N GLY A 210 0.36 -17.18 -12.14
CA GLY A 210 1.51 -17.13 -11.26
C GLY A 210 1.36 -17.95 -9.97
N THR A 211 2.40 -17.88 -9.15
CA THR A 211 2.38 -18.46 -7.80
C THR A 211 1.79 -17.45 -6.82
N ILE A 212 0.68 -17.80 -6.17
CA ILE A 212 0.03 -16.97 -5.17
C ILE A 212 0.56 -17.32 -3.78
N LYS A 213 1.69 -16.72 -3.41
CA LYS A 213 2.33 -16.85 -2.08
C LYS A 213 2.95 -15.51 -1.67
N GLY A 214 3.11 -15.32 -0.36
CA GLY A 214 3.74 -14.13 0.19
C GLY A 214 2.79 -12.97 0.39
N GLU A 215 3.32 -11.77 0.55
CA GLU A 215 2.58 -10.54 0.87
C GLU A 215 2.46 -9.67 -0.36
N PHE A 216 1.30 -9.05 -0.53
CA PHE A 216 0.98 -8.23 -1.68
C PHE A 216 0.68 -6.79 -1.28
N THR A 217 1.18 -5.84 -2.07
CA THR A 217 0.73 -4.45 -2.04
C THR A 217 0.18 -4.10 -3.42
N ILE A 218 -1.05 -3.57 -3.43
CA ILE A 218 -1.74 -3.14 -4.65
C ILE A 218 -1.72 -1.62 -4.67
N ILE A 219 -1.25 -1.03 -5.77
CA ILE A 219 -1.34 0.40 -6.03
C ILE A 219 -2.28 0.58 -7.21
N LEU A 220 -3.39 1.27 -6.99
CA LEU A 220 -4.43 1.48 -7.98
C LEU A 220 -4.46 2.96 -8.38
N HIS A 221 -4.48 3.22 -9.69
CA HIS A 221 -4.70 4.57 -10.20
C HIS A 221 -6.07 5.09 -9.76
N GLY A 222 -6.14 6.35 -9.35
CA GLY A 222 -7.40 6.99 -9.00
C GLY A 222 -8.41 7.00 -10.14
N ALA A 223 -9.66 7.35 -9.85
CA ALA A 223 -10.67 7.55 -10.87
C ALA A 223 -10.20 8.63 -11.84
N SER A 224 -10.02 8.27 -13.09
CA SER A 224 -9.70 9.22 -14.15
C SER A 224 -11.00 9.83 -14.67
N ALA A 225 -11.01 11.15 -14.83
CA ALA A 225 -12.02 11.81 -15.65
C ALA A 225 -11.72 11.61 -17.14
N GLU A 226 -10.50 11.15 -17.45
CA GLU A 226 -10.05 10.83 -18.81
C GLU A 226 -9.99 9.31 -18.99
N PRO A 227 -10.49 8.75 -20.08
CA PRO A 227 -10.26 7.36 -20.43
C PRO A 227 -8.73 7.15 -20.48
N LEU A 228 -8.28 6.03 -19.89
CA LEU A 228 -6.90 5.57 -19.98
C LEU A 228 -6.39 5.79 -21.41
N LYS A 229 -5.33 6.61 -21.58
CA LYS A 229 -4.58 6.63 -22.83
C LYS A 229 -3.98 5.21 -23.00
N LYS A 230 -4.78 4.27 -23.58
CA LYS A 230 -4.16 3.21 -24.35
C LYS A 230 -3.30 3.94 -25.39
N ASP A 231 -2.18 3.39 -25.79
CA ASP A 231 -1.54 3.71 -27.09
C ASP A 231 -2.50 3.26 -28.19
N ILE A 232 -3.64 3.93 -28.26
CA ILE A 232 -4.60 3.78 -29.36
C ILE A 232 -3.95 4.53 -30.49
N ASP A 233 -3.52 3.80 -31.51
CA ASP A 233 -3.16 4.42 -32.76
C ASP A 233 -4.34 5.30 -33.19
N THR A 234 -4.14 6.60 -33.07
CA THR A 234 -5.18 7.62 -33.34
C THR A 234 -5.74 7.47 -34.76
N GLY A 235 -4.91 6.99 -35.70
CA GLY A 235 -5.30 6.68 -37.06
C GLY A 235 -6.26 5.49 -37.15
N GLU A 236 -5.96 4.43 -36.43
CA GLU A 236 -6.81 3.22 -36.37
C GLU A 236 -8.14 3.51 -35.66
N TYR A 237 -8.10 4.32 -34.62
CA TYR A 237 -9.30 4.77 -33.92
C TYR A 237 -10.22 5.63 -34.81
N LEU A 238 -9.65 6.55 -35.57
CA LEU A 238 -10.40 7.36 -36.55
C LEU A 238 -11.08 6.47 -37.60
N LYS A 239 -10.39 5.45 -38.13
CA LYS A 239 -10.98 4.48 -39.06
C LYS A 239 -12.16 3.74 -38.43
N THR A 240 -12.02 3.32 -37.19
CA THR A 240 -13.08 2.65 -36.43
C THR A 240 -14.32 3.53 -36.26
N LEU A 241 -14.15 4.82 -35.90
CA LEU A 241 -15.24 5.77 -35.77
C LEU A 241 -15.98 6.01 -37.10
N MET A 242 -15.23 6.12 -38.20
CA MET A 242 -15.79 6.33 -39.52
C MET A 242 -16.53 5.09 -40.01
N LEU A 243 -15.98 3.87 -39.81
CA LEU A 243 -16.52 2.61 -40.28
C LEU A 243 -17.71 2.13 -39.45
N HIS A 244 -17.62 2.13 -38.13
CA HIS A 244 -18.60 1.54 -37.25
C HIS A 244 -19.71 2.51 -36.77
N ARG A 245 -19.36 3.83 -36.66
CA ARG A 245 -20.33 4.85 -36.26
C ARG A 245 -20.83 5.69 -37.46
N GLY A 246 -20.33 5.45 -38.67
CA GLY A 246 -20.78 6.15 -39.88
C GLY A 246 -20.47 7.64 -39.88
N LEU A 247 -19.48 8.09 -39.09
CA LEU A 247 -19.14 9.49 -38.93
C LEU A 247 -18.33 10.01 -40.14
N SER A 248 -18.61 11.24 -40.56
CA SER A 248 -17.71 11.94 -41.50
C SER A 248 -16.32 12.15 -40.87
N LYS A 249 -15.28 12.31 -41.69
CA LYS A 249 -13.92 12.54 -41.24
C LYS A 249 -13.82 13.71 -40.25
N LYS A 250 -14.60 14.77 -40.47
CA LYS A 250 -14.64 15.94 -39.60
C LYS A 250 -15.26 15.67 -38.24
N GLU A 251 -16.32 14.89 -38.21
CA GLU A 251 -16.99 14.46 -36.98
C GLU A 251 -16.12 13.47 -36.21
N ALA A 252 -15.52 12.48 -36.90
CA ALA A 252 -14.59 11.53 -36.30
C ALA A 252 -13.40 12.21 -35.63
N ILE A 253 -12.82 13.27 -36.24
CA ILE A 253 -11.75 14.05 -35.62
C ILE A 253 -12.24 14.75 -34.34
N SER A 254 -13.47 15.29 -34.34
CA SER A 254 -14.01 15.98 -33.18
C SER A 254 -14.26 15.03 -32.02
N VAL A 255 -14.86 13.88 -32.33
CA VAL A 255 -15.15 12.80 -31.36
C VAL A 255 -13.85 12.19 -30.83
N ALA A 256 -12.90 11.87 -31.72
CA ALA A 256 -11.62 11.30 -31.30
C ALA A 256 -10.82 12.29 -30.41
N ALA A 257 -10.85 13.59 -30.70
CA ALA A 257 -10.19 14.59 -29.88
C ALA A 257 -10.77 14.66 -28.47
N GLU A 258 -12.09 14.56 -28.36
CA GLU A 258 -12.81 14.56 -27.07
C GLU A 258 -12.61 13.24 -26.30
N GLU A 259 -12.80 12.09 -26.97
CA GLU A 259 -12.71 10.76 -26.33
C GLU A 259 -11.26 10.35 -25.99
N LEU A 260 -10.26 10.81 -26.76
CA LEU A 260 -8.82 10.55 -26.49
C LEU A 260 -8.15 11.66 -25.68
N GLY A 261 -8.84 12.77 -25.36
CA GLY A 261 -8.25 13.91 -24.65
C GLY A 261 -7.10 14.59 -25.42
N LEU A 262 -7.07 14.47 -26.77
CA LEU A 262 -5.99 15.01 -27.60
C LEU A 262 -6.40 16.36 -28.22
N PRO A 263 -5.43 17.28 -28.42
CA PRO A 263 -5.72 18.50 -29.18
C PRO A 263 -6.21 18.18 -30.60
N LYS A 264 -7.32 18.78 -31.03
CA LYS A 264 -7.87 18.55 -32.38
C LYS A 264 -6.83 18.67 -33.50
N LYS A 265 -5.82 19.52 -33.34
CA LYS A 265 -4.71 19.69 -34.27
C LYS A 265 -3.81 18.44 -34.41
N GLU A 266 -3.64 17.70 -33.35
CA GLU A 266 -2.87 16.45 -33.36
C GLU A 266 -3.68 15.32 -34.02
N VAL A 267 -4.94 15.18 -33.64
CA VAL A 267 -5.86 14.21 -34.26
C VAL A 267 -6.02 14.48 -35.75
N TYR A 268 -6.10 15.76 -36.14
CA TYR A 268 -6.14 16.14 -37.55
C TYR A 268 -4.89 15.69 -38.32
N LYS A 269 -3.67 15.89 -37.74
CA LYS A 269 -2.42 15.42 -38.36
C LYS A 269 -2.43 13.90 -38.61
N GLU A 270 -2.88 13.12 -37.64
CA GLU A 270 -3.01 11.67 -37.80
C GLU A 270 -4.08 11.31 -38.83
N SER A 271 -5.17 12.07 -38.92
CA SER A 271 -6.19 11.86 -39.95
C SER A 271 -5.70 12.07 -41.40
N LEU A 272 -4.60 12.78 -41.60
CA LEU A 272 -4.00 12.98 -42.93
C LEU A 272 -3.20 11.76 -43.41
N LYS A 273 -2.88 10.81 -42.50
CA LYS A 273 -2.14 9.58 -42.80
C LYS A 273 -3.07 8.42 -43.19
N ILE A 274 -4.38 8.61 -43.04
CA ILE A 274 -5.46 7.64 -43.33
C ILE A 274 -6.39 8.22 -44.40
#